data_a4312b2be8186e8322c6fd945332d324
#
_entry.id   a4312b2be8186e8322c6fd945332d324
#
_cell.length_a   1.000
_cell.length_b   1.000
_cell.length_c   1.000
_cell.angle_alpha   90.00
_cell.angle_beta   90.00
_cell.angle_gamma   90.00
#
_symmetry.space_group_name_H-M   'P 1'
#
loop_
_entity.id
_entity.type
_entity.pdbx_description
1 polymer ?
#
loop_
_entity_poly.entity_id
_entity_poly.type
_entity_poly.pdbx_seq_one_letter_code
_entity_poly.pdbx_strand_id
1 'polypeptide(L)'
;MEGKLEAKLWVNNISVDLNPFVEEFLARTVIGAVSSLKGAEDIQSLELHLSQGNVRAIVNGNEINVTSFPNDIIASTITGSVSVLKDVDKIESLKINIKIL
;
A
#
# COMPACT_ATOMS: atom_id res chain seq x y z
N MET A 1 -2.59 -10.88 -20.61
CA MET A 1 -3.78 -10.75 -19.80
C MET A 1 -3.42 -10.43 -18.37
N GLU A 2 -4.13 -9.50 -17.80
CA GLU A 2 -3.82 -9.07 -16.45
C GLU A 2 -4.41 -10.03 -15.42
N GLY A 3 -3.65 -10.28 -14.39
CA GLY A 3 -4.16 -11.02 -13.26
C GLY A 3 -5.14 -10.17 -12.47
N LYS A 4 -5.93 -10.84 -11.66
CA LYS A 4 -6.84 -10.15 -10.76
C LYS A 4 -6.04 -9.57 -9.59
N LEU A 5 -6.35 -8.35 -9.23
CA LEU A 5 -5.71 -7.68 -8.10
C LEU A 5 -6.61 -7.76 -6.88
N GLU A 6 -6.05 -8.19 -5.76
CA GLU A 6 -6.74 -8.16 -4.47
C GLU A 6 -6.01 -7.22 -3.55
N ALA A 7 -6.76 -6.38 -2.85
CA ALA A 7 -6.19 -5.47 -1.87
C ALA A 7 -7.03 -5.50 -0.61
N LYS A 8 -6.36 -5.50 0.54
CA LYS A 8 -7.00 -5.37 1.83
C LYS A 8 -6.34 -4.22 2.56
N LEU A 9 -7.15 -3.45 3.27
CA LEU A 9 -6.69 -2.25 3.96
C LEU A 9 -7.11 -2.30 5.43
N TRP A 10 -6.16 -1.96 6.29
CA TRP A 10 -6.44 -1.73 7.71
C TRP A 10 -5.95 -0.33 8.05
N VAL A 11 -6.78 0.42 8.76
CA VAL A 11 -6.40 1.74 9.26
C VAL A 11 -6.50 1.68 10.78
N ASN A 12 -5.42 2.01 11.45
CA ASN A 12 -5.33 1.93 12.91
C ASN A 12 -5.77 0.55 13.40
N ASN A 13 -5.34 -0.50 12.67
CA ASN A 13 -5.62 -1.91 12.96
C ASN A 13 -7.08 -2.31 12.78
N ILE A 14 -7.88 -1.46 12.15
CA ILE A 14 -9.28 -1.79 11.87
C ILE A 14 -9.45 -1.99 10.37
N SER A 15 -10.05 -3.11 10.00
CA SER A 15 -10.27 -3.45 8.59
C SER A 15 -11.24 -2.44 7.95
N VAL A 16 -10.90 -1.99 6.76
CA VAL A 16 -11.71 -1.03 6.00
C VAL A 16 -12.23 -1.74 4.75
N ASP A 17 -13.55 -1.71 4.57
CA ASP A 17 -14.16 -2.31 3.38
C ASP A 17 -13.86 -1.46 2.16
N LEU A 18 -13.46 -2.12 1.08
CA LEU A 18 -13.14 -1.46 -0.17
C LEU A 18 -14.13 -1.89 -1.25
N ASN A 19 -14.71 -0.93 -1.96
CA ASN A 19 -15.49 -1.29 -3.12
C ASN A 19 -14.54 -1.66 -4.28
N PRO A 20 -15.03 -2.30 -5.35
CA PRO A 20 -14.13 -2.79 -6.41
C PRO A 20 -13.29 -1.69 -7.05
N PHE A 21 -13.83 -0.48 -7.20
CA PHE A 21 -13.05 0.60 -7.77
C PHE A 21 -11.89 1.00 -6.86
N VAL A 22 -12.17 1.19 -5.57
CA VAL A 22 -11.16 1.61 -4.62
C VAL A 22 -10.11 0.52 -4.43
N GLU A 23 -10.54 -0.73 -4.41
CA GLU A 23 -9.62 -1.85 -4.28
C GLU A 23 -8.61 -1.86 -5.43
N GLU A 24 -9.09 -1.74 -6.65
CA GLU A 24 -8.20 -1.74 -7.81
C GLU A 24 -7.34 -0.48 -7.84
N PHE A 25 -7.93 0.67 -7.51
CA PHE A 25 -7.18 1.92 -7.47
C PHE A 25 -6.02 1.85 -6.47
N LEU A 26 -6.31 1.40 -5.26
CA LEU A 26 -5.27 1.29 -4.24
C LEU A 26 -4.20 0.27 -4.63
N ALA A 27 -4.63 -0.88 -5.16
CA ALA A 27 -3.67 -1.90 -5.56
C ALA A 27 -2.71 -1.37 -6.62
N ARG A 28 -3.24 -0.73 -7.65
CA ARG A 28 -2.39 -0.21 -8.73
C ARG A 28 -1.51 0.94 -8.26
N THR A 29 -2.04 1.80 -7.40
CA THR A 29 -1.29 2.93 -6.87
C THR A 29 -0.11 2.45 -6.03
N VAL A 30 -0.36 1.50 -5.13
CA VAL A 30 0.70 0.99 -4.26
C VAL A 30 1.73 0.19 -5.05
N ILE A 31 1.26 -0.67 -5.97
CA ILE A 31 2.19 -1.43 -6.82
C ILE A 31 3.05 -0.47 -7.63
N GLY A 32 2.44 0.57 -8.22
CA GLY A 32 3.19 1.54 -9.00
C GLY A 32 4.23 2.28 -8.18
N ALA A 33 3.85 2.68 -6.97
CA ALA A 33 4.78 3.38 -6.09
C ALA A 33 5.94 2.49 -5.67
N VAL A 34 5.63 1.26 -5.26
CA VAL A 34 6.65 0.34 -4.75
C VAL A 34 7.53 -0.21 -5.87
N SER A 35 6.96 -0.39 -7.07
CA SER A 35 7.73 -0.93 -8.19
C SER A 35 8.87 0.00 -8.63
N SER A 36 8.82 1.26 -8.20
CA SER A 36 9.91 2.20 -8.46
C SER A 36 11.11 1.99 -7.55
N LEU A 37 10.93 1.19 -6.50
CA LEU A 37 12.02 0.95 -5.54
C LEU A 37 12.95 -0.11 -6.05
N LYS A 38 14.23 0.05 -5.69
CA LYS A 38 15.24 -0.93 -6.06
C LYS A 38 14.96 -2.24 -5.33
N GLY A 39 14.98 -3.33 -6.05
CA GLY A 39 14.71 -4.65 -5.49
C GLY A 39 13.25 -5.06 -5.55
N ALA A 40 12.36 -4.18 -5.99
CA ALA A 40 10.93 -4.47 -6.07
C ALA A 40 10.55 -4.90 -7.49
N GLU A 41 11.00 -6.09 -7.90
CA GLU A 41 10.75 -6.61 -9.23
C GLU A 41 9.80 -7.80 -9.18
N ASP A 42 9.05 -8.01 -10.27
CA ASP A 42 8.16 -9.16 -10.41
C ASP A 42 7.22 -9.33 -9.22
N ILE A 43 6.52 -8.27 -8.87
CA ILE A 43 5.66 -8.26 -7.69
C ILE A 43 4.47 -9.21 -7.86
N GLN A 44 4.38 -10.22 -7.00
CA GLN A 44 3.25 -11.13 -6.93
C GLN A 44 2.44 -10.87 -5.65
N SER A 45 3.12 -10.47 -4.58
CA SER A 45 2.47 -10.09 -3.35
C SER A 45 3.21 -8.91 -2.74
N LEU A 46 2.48 -8.08 -2.01
CA LEU A 46 3.05 -6.86 -1.45
C LEU A 46 2.34 -6.53 -0.15
N GLU A 47 3.13 -6.27 0.89
CA GLU A 47 2.62 -5.70 2.12
C GLU A 47 3.24 -4.34 2.31
N LEU A 48 2.41 -3.35 2.57
CA LEU A 48 2.87 -2.01 2.87
C LEU A 48 2.40 -1.64 4.26
N HIS A 49 3.34 -1.27 5.12
CA HIS A 49 3.02 -0.80 6.46
C HIS A 49 3.45 0.64 6.60
N LEU A 50 2.58 1.46 7.13
CA LEU A 50 2.89 2.86 7.39
C LEU A 50 2.53 3.18 8.82
N SER A 51 3.49 3.69 9.58
CA SER A 51 3.28 4.07 10.98
C SER A 51 4.17 5.26 11.29
N GLN A 52 3.54 6.35 11.75
CA GLN A 52 4.26 7.55 12.14
C GLN A 52 5.22 8.05 11.06
N GLY A 53 4.76 8.01 9.82
CA GLY A 53 5.55 8.49 8.68
C GLY A 53 6.60 7.53 8.16
N ASN A 54 6.73 6.35 8.77
CA ASN A 54 7.72 5.35 8.35
C ASN A 54 7.07 4.26 7.52
N VAL A 55 7.64 4.01 6.34
CA VAL A 55 7.13 3.03 5.39
C VAL A 55 7.97 1.76 5.45
N ARG A 56 7.29 0.62 5.53
CA ARG A 56 7.93 -0.69 5.34
C ARG A 56 7.24 -1.38 4.17
N ALA A 57 8.04 -1.83 3.22
CA ALA A 57 7.52 -2.54 2.04
C ALA A 57 8.09 -3.94 2.02
N ILE A 58 7.21 -4.94 1.91
CA ILE A 58 7.60 -6.34 1.84
C ILE A 58 7.08 -6.88 0.52
N VAL A 59 8.01 -7.21 -0.39
CA VAL A 59 7.68 -7.65 -1.74
C VAL A 59 8.00 -9.14 -1.86
N ASN A 60 6.99 -9.93 -2.19
CA ASN A 60 7.16 -11.39 -2.33
C ASN A 60 7.83 -12.01 -1.10
N GLY A 61 7.48 -11.50 0.08
CA GLY A 61 8.02 -12.00 1.34
C GLY A 61 9.36 -11.41 1.76
N ASN A 62 9.94 -10.52 0.96
CA ASN A 62 11.25 -9.92 1.26
C ASN A 62 11.11 -8.42 1.55
N GLU A 63 11.66 -7.99 2.66
CA GLU A 63 11.61 -6.58 3.01
C GLU A 63 12.52 -5.77 2.11
N ILE A 64 11.99 -4.66 1.55
CA ILE A 64 12.71 -3.79 0.64
C ILE A 64 13.18 -2.56 1.43
N ASN A 65 14.42 -2.16 1.22
CA ASN A 65 14.95 -0.96 1.86
C ASN A 65 14.32 0.27 1.25
N VAL A 66 13.73 1.12 2.09
CA VAL A 66 13.09 2.36 1.64
C VAL A 66 13.87 3.53 2.22
N THR A 67 14.55 4.27 1.33
CA THR A 67 15.34 5.42 1.76
C THR A 67 14.44 6.65 1.95
N SER A 68 15.04 7.77 2.43
CA SER A 68 14.25 8.91 2.93
C SER A 68 13.27 9.51 1.95
N PHE A 69 13.71 9.84 0.74
CA PHE A 69 12.81 10.51 -0.20
C PHE A 69 11.69 9.59 -0.67
N PRO A 70 11.95 8.35 -1.11
CA PRO A 70 10.88 7.42 -1.43
C PRO A 70 9.93 7.18 -0.25
N ASN A 71 10.47 7.10 0.96
CA ASN A 71 9.63 6.93 2.14
C ASN A 71 8.62 8.07 2.26
N ASP A 72 9.10 9.31 2.12
CA ASP A 72 8.23 10.46 2.33
C ASP A 72 7.17 10.58 1.24
N ILE A 73 7.54 10.33 -0.01
CA ILE A 73 6.57 10.47 -1.09
C ILE A 73 5.54 9.33 -1.06
N ILE A 74 5.95 8.11 -0.72
CA ILE A 74 5.02 6.99 -0.60
C ILE A 74 4.07 7.23 0.57
N ALA A 75 4.61 7.64 1.73
CA ALA A 75 3.78 7.93 2.90
C ALA A 75 2.73 8.99 2.58
N SER A 76 3.13 10.08 1.95
CA SER A 76 2.19 11.16 1.60
C SER A 76 1.15 10.72 0.59
N THR A 77 1.57 9.99 -0.43
CA THR A 77 0.67 9.54 -1.49
C THR A 77 -0.39 8.58 -0.95
N ILE A 78 0.03 7.59 -0.18
CA ILE A 78 -0.89 6.58 0.33
C ILE A 78 -1.79 7.16 1.41
N THR A 79 -1.25 7.95 2.32
CA THR A 79 -2.06 8.61 3.34
C THR A 79 -3.11 9.50 2.71
N GLY A 80 -2.71 10.28 1.70
CA GLY A 80 -3.66 11.14 0.99
C GLY A 80 -4.77 10.36 0.32
N SER A 81 -4.42 9.24 -0.33
CA SER A 81 -5.41 8.40 -0.99
C SER A 81 -6.39 7.77 -0.01
N VAL A 82 -5.88 7.29 1.12
CA VAL A 82 -6.71 6.61 2.12
C VAL A 82 -7.57 7.61 2.90
N SER A 83 -7.08 8.82 3.10
CA SER A 83 -7.76 9.81 3.92
C SER A 83 -9.10 10.26 3.36
N VAL A 84 -9.33 10.07 2.06
CA VAL A 84 -10.61 10.46 1.44
C VAL A 84 -11.65 9.34 1.49
N LEU A 85 -11.31 8.19 2.03
CA LEU A 85 -12.23 7.08 2.11
C LEU A 85 -13.25 7.32 3.23
N LYS A 86 -14.46 6.82 2.99
CA LYS A 86 -15.54 6.94 3.96
C LYS A 86 -15.18 6.17 5.23
N ASP A 87 -15.55 6.72 6.36
CA ASP A 87 -15.33 6.13 7.69
C ASP A 87 -13.87 6.08 8.11
N VAL A 88 -13.00 6.83 7.43
CA VAL A 88 -11.61 6.96 7.84
C VAL A 88 -11.40 8.35 8.42
N ASP A 89 -11.05 8.39 9.70
CA ASP A 89 -10.77 9.65 10.39
C ASP A 89 -9.28 9.90 10.44
N LYS A 90 -8.74 9.98 11.66
CA LYS A 90 -7.33 10.22 11.86
C LYS A 90 -6.54 8.95 11.59
N ILE A 91 -5.55 9.05 10.70
CA ILE A 91 -4.71 7.90 10.37
C ILE A 91 -3.43 7.97 11.18
N GLU A 92 -3.25 7.01 12.10
CA GLU A 92 -2.02 6.87 12.85
C GLU A 92 -1.14 5.78 12.27
N SER A 93 -1.78 4.74 11.74
CA SER A 93 -1.08 3.67 11.03
C SER A 93 -1.98 3.09 9.98
N LEU A 94 -1.38 2.49 8.94
CA LEU A 94 -2.16 1.76 7.97
C LEU A 94 -1.35 0.58 7.47
N LYS A 95 -2.07 -0.43 6.97
CA LYS A 95 -1.48 -1.61 6.39
C LYS A 95 -2.28 -1.97 5.15
N ILE A 96 -1.58 -2.25 4.07
CA ILE A 96 -2.20 -2.68 2.82
C ILE A 96 -1.55 -3.98 2.38
N ASN A 97 -2.38 -4.99 2.14
CA ASN A 97 -1.91 -6.26 1.58
C ASN A 97 -2.45 -6.38 0.17
N ILE A 98 -1.57 -6.67 -0.77
CA ILE A 98 -1.94 -6.79 -2.18
C ILE A 98 -1.45 -8.13 -2.71
N LYS A 99 -2.30 -8.79 -3.49
CA LYS A 99 -1.94 -9.99 -4.22
C LYS A 99 -2.33 -9.85 -5.67
N ILE A 100 -1.46 -10.34 -6.54
CA ILE A 100 -1.74 -10.48 -7.96
C ILE A 100 -2.05 -11.96 -8.17
N LEU A 101 -3.29 -12.22 -8.54
CA LEU A 101 -3.76 -13.60 -8.73
C LEU A 101 -3.63 -14.07 -10.16
#